data_690b2a162626a0884e789d459aa3ab37
#
_entry.id   690b2a162626a0884e789d459aa3ab37
#
_cell.length_a   1.000
_cell.length_b   1.000
_cell.length_c   1.000
_cell.angle_alpha   90.00
_cell.angle_beta   90.00
_cell.angle_gamma   90.00
#
_symmetry.space_group_name_H-M   'P 1'
#
loop_
_entity.id
_entity.type
_entity.pdbx_description
1 polymer ?
#
loop_
_entity_poly.entity_id
_entity_poly.type
_entity_poly.pdbx_seq_one_letter_code
_entity_poly.pdbx_strand_id
1 'polypeptide(L)'
;MSDEQPVRRRAQSGTANTAAVQKEYQPYVDADWGFVNHWYPALFSNELAEGEVEGIQIAGIQIVLRRANGKVYALKDQCIHRGVRLSAKPMCFNKETISCWYHGFTFNLESGNLDTIVGNPDDPLIGNTGLTTYPVQEAAGLIFVFVRADDFPDEDVPPLSEDLPLRFP
;
A
#
# COMPACT_ATOMS: atom_id res chain seq x y z
N MET A 1 39.23 -36.93 -54.89
CA MET A 1 38.02 -36.25 -55.38
C MET A 1 37.24 -35.92 -54.13
N SER A 2 37.44 -34.68 -53.65
CA SER A 2 36.89 -34.21 -52.39
C SER A 2 35.76 -33.24 -52.73
N ASP A 3 34.53 -33.65 -52.40
CA ASP A 3 33.33 -32.82 -52.57
C ASP A 3 33.28 -31.80 -51.45
N GLU A 4 33.65 -30.58 -51.73
CA GLU A 4 33.46 -29.44 -50.86
C GLU A 4 32.07 -28.83 -51.11
N GLN A 5 31.13 -29.04 -50.19
CA GLN A 5 29.84 -28.39 -50.23
C GLN A 5 29.96 -26.91 -49.74
N PRO A 6 29.34 -25.95 -50.41
CA PRO A 6 29.42 -24.56 -50.04
C PRO A 6 28.58 -24.28 -48.78
N VAL A 7 29.23 -23.74 -47.75
CA VAL A 7 28.64 -23.22 -46.55
C VAL A 7 27.69 -22.05 -46.89
N ARG A 8 26.38 -22.30 -46.74
CA ARG A 8 25.36 -21.25 -46.84
C ARG A 8 25.53 -20.25 -45.70
N ARG A 9 26.07 -19.05 -46.03
CA ARG A 9 26.02 -17.89 -45.12
C ARG A 9 24.55 -17.54 -44.86
N ARG A 10 24.14 -17.73 -43.62
CA ARG A 10 22.85 -17.25 -43.08
C ARG A 10 22.87 -15.72 -43.16
N ALA A 11 21.99 -15.14 -43.97
CA ALA A 11 21.75 -13.71 -43.97
C ALA A 11 21.29 -13.31 -42.58
N GLN A 12 22.04 -12.45 -41.92
CA GLN A 12 21.61 -11.75 -40.71
C GLN A 12 20.52 -10.78 -41.14
N SER A 13 19.27 -11.18 -40.91
CA SER A 13 18.15 -10.26 -40.96
C SER A 13 18.35 -9.25 -39.83
N GLY A 14 18.84 -8.06 -40.17
CA GLY A 14 18.82 -6.93 -39.28
C GLY A 14 17.35 -6.64 -38.91
N THR A 15 16.95 -7.06 -37.73
CA THR A 15 15.75 -6.56 -37.11
C THR A 15 16.01 -5.09 -36.79
N ALA A 16 15.56 -4.22 -37.69
CA ALA A 16 15.34 -2.84 -37.35
C ALA A 16 14.33 -2.83 -36.20
N ASN A 17 14.85 -2.73 -34.99
CA ASN A 17 14.05 -2.46 -33.81
C ASN A 17 13.59 -1.00 -33.90
N THR A 18 12.62 -0.73 -34.75
CA THR A 18 11.78 0.44 -34.65
C THR A 18 10.91 0.18 -33.44
N ALA A 19 11.45 0.43 -32.24
CA ALA A 19 10.63 0.72 -31.09
C ALA A 19 9.71 1.87 -31.55
N ALA A 20 8.49 1.51 -31.91
CA ALA A 20 7.44 2.49 -32.09
C ALA A 20 7.40 3.24 -30.77
N VAL A 21 7.87 4.49 -30.79
CA VAL A 21 7.68 5.41 -29.67
C VAL A 21 6.16 5.47 -29.52
N GLN A 22 5.66 4.74 -28.55
CA GLN A 22 4.27 4.78 -28.20
C GLN A 22 4.02 6.23 -27.81
N LYS A 23 3.35 6.96 -28.68
CA LYS A 23 3.03 8.36 -28.45
C LYS A 23 2.05 8.33 -27.27
N GLU A 24 2.56 8.61 -26.08
CA GLU A 24 1.73 8.71 -24.90
C GLU A 24 0.65 9.74 -25.16
N TYR A 25 -0.59 9.32 -24.98
CA TYR A 25 -1.72 10.22 -25.12
C TYR A 25 -1.77 11.13 -23.89
N GLN A 26 -1.44 12.41 -24.09
CA GLN A 26 -1.25 13.37 -23.00
C GLN A 26 -2.38 13.38 -21.96
N PRO A 27 -3.67 13.29 -22.31
CA PRO A 27 -4.72 13.17 -21.30
C PRO A 27 -4.62 11.95 -20.38
N TYR A 28 -3.94 10.87 -20.83
CA TYR A 28 -3.66 9.74 -19.96
C TYR A 28 -2.44 9.96 -19.05
N VAL A 29 -1.46 10.73 -19.51
CA VAL A 29 -0.29 11.10 -18.72
C VAL A 29 -0.68 12.11 -17.63
N ASP A 30 -1.56 13.04 -17.98
CA ASP A 30 -2.04 14.09 -17.07
C ASP A 30 -3.21 13.63 -16.20
N ALA A 31 -3.77 12.44 -16.44
CA ALA A 31 -4.86 11.90 -15.65
C ALA A 31 -4.37 11.53 -14.25
N ASP A 32 -5.05 12.00 -13.24
CA ASP A 32 -4.91 11.49 -11.89
C ASP A 32 -5.56 10.11 -11.81
N TRP A 33 -4.74 9.08 -12.02
CA TRP A 33 -5.17 7.68 -12.00
C TRP A 33 -5.41 7.13 -10.59
N GLY A 34 -5.05 7.90 -9.61
CA GLY A 34 -5.16 7.46 -8.26
C GLY A 34 -6.38 8.01 -7.59
N PHE A 35 -7.58 7.95 -8.04
CA PHE A 35 -8.78 8.39 -7.33
C PHE A 35 -8.56 8.48 -5.80
N VAL A 36 -7.64 9.34 -5.39
CA VAL A 36 -7.34 9.61 -3.98
C VAL A 36 -8.34 10.60 -3.42
N ASN A 37 -8.38 10.75 -2.11
CA ASN A 37 -9.30 11.60 -1.35
C ASN A 37 -10.75 11.11 -1.41
N HIS A 38 -10.92 9.77 -1.37
CA HIS A 38 -12.23 9.12 -1.36
C HIS A 38 -12.25 7.91 -0.40
N TRP A 39 -13.46 7.58 0.05
CA TRP A 39 -13.73 6.35 0.79
C TRP A 39 -13.83 5.14 -0.14
N TYR A 40 -13.16 4.06 0.21
CA TYR A 40 -13.19 2.80 -0.51
C TYR A 40 -13.60 1.66 0.39
N PRO A 41 -14.48 0.76 -0.05
CA PRO A 41 -14.69 -0.50 0.64
C PRO A 41 -13.40 -1.34 0.53
N ALA A 42 -12.95 -1.85 1.67
CA ALA A 42 -11.69 -2.59 1.78
C ALA A 42 -11.93 -4.10 1.97
N LEU A 43 -12.65 -4.46 3.03
CA LEU A 43 -12.96 -5.84 3.42
C LEU A 43 -14.38 -5.91 4.00
N PHE A 44 -14.93 -7.11 4.07
CA PHE A 44 -16.03 -7.33 4.99
C PHE A 44 -15.53 -7.32 6.44
N SER A 45 -16.32 -6.76 7.36
CA SER A 45 -15.90 -6.63 8.77
C SER A 45 -15.57 -7.97 9.43
N ASN A 46 -16.20 -9.06 8.98
CA ASN A 46 -15.96 -10.41 9.47
C ASN A 46 -14.72 -11.10 8.87
N GLU A 47 -14.09 -10.51 7.85
CA GLU A 47 -12.85 -11.01 7.25
C GLU A 47 -11.59 -10.55 8.01
N LEU A 48 -11.75 -9.67 8.99
CA LEU A 48 -10.65 -9.20 9.83
C LEU A 48 -11.02 -9.36 11.31
N ALA A 49 -10.66 -10.47 11.91
CA ALA A 49 -10.95 -10.75 13.32
C ALA A 49 -10.01 -9.96 14.27
N GLU A 50 -10.37 -9.94 15.55
CA GLU A 50 -9.54 -9.26 16.57
C GLU A 50 -8.11 -9.82 16.61
N GLY A 51 -7.13 -8.95 16.48
CA GLY A 51 -5.71 -9.27 16.45
C GLY A 51 -5.16 -9.59 15.05
N GLU A 52 -6.02 -9.79 14.06
CA GLU A 52 -5.59 -10.10 12.69
C GLU A 52 -5.04 -8.87 11.94
N VAL A 53 -4.22 -9.18 10.96
CA VAL A 53 -3.57 -8.21 10.06
C VAL A 53 -3.78 -8.66 8.63
N GLU A 54 -4.26 -7.75 7.78
CA GLU A 54 -4.47 -8.02 6.36
C GLU A 54 -3.84 -6.90 5.51
N GLY A 55 -3.22 -7.29 4.39
CA GLY A 55 -2.64 -6.36 3.43
C GLY A 55 -3.52 -6.22 2.20
N ILE A 56 -3.91 -5.00 1.87
CA ILE A 56 -4.74 -4.69 0.71
C ILE A 56 -4.06 -3.70 -0.22
N GLN A 57 -4.62 -3.54 -1.42
CA GLN A 57 -4.19 -2.50 -2.35
C GLN A 57 -5.41 -1.73 -2.86
N ILE A 58 -5.42 -0.42 -2.66
CA ILE A 58 -6.48 0.48 -3.13
C ILE A 58 -5.82 1.65 -3.86
N ALA A 59 -6.33 2.00 -5.03
CA ALA A 59 -5.80 3.11 -5.86
C ALA A 59 -4.27 3.05 -6.05
N GLY A 60 -3.70 1.85 -6.17
CA GLY A 60 -2.26 1.64 -6.30
C GLY A 60 -1.48 1.69 -4.98
N ILE A 61 -2.10 2.11 -3.88
CA ILE A 61 -1.48 2.26 -2.57
C ILE A 61 -1.59 0.94 -1.80
N GLN A 62 -0.47 0.49 -1.23
CA GLN A 62 -0.43 -0.68 -0.34
C GLN A 62 -0.78 -0.24 1.08
N ILE A 63 -1.80 -0.85 1.66
CA ILE A 63 -2.33 -0.53 2.98
C ILE A 63 -2.37 -1.80 3.81
N VAL A 64 -1.91 -1.73 5.04
CA VAL A 64 -2.06 -2.78 6.05
C VAL A 64 -3.21 -2.40 6.98
N LEU A 65 -4.15 -3.32 7.14
CA LEU A 65 -5.23 -3.23 8.11
C LEU A 65 -4.91 -4.09 9.32
N ARG A 66 -5.22 -3.60 10.50
CA ARG A 66 -5.16 -4.37 11.73
C ARG A 66 -6.37 -4.09 12.60
N ARG A 67 -7.04 -5.15 13.09
CA ARG A 67 -8.05 -5.00 14.14
C ARG A 67 -7.41 -5.19 15.50
N ALA A 68 -7.58 -4.21 16.37
CA ALA A 68 -7.11 -4.29 17.75
C ALA A 68 -8.02 -3.47 18.67
N ASN A 69 -8.31 -3.99 19.85
CA ASN A 69 -9.22 -3.38 20.83
C ASN A 69 -10.61 -3.01 20.24
N GLY A 70 -11.12 -3.85 19.33
CA GLY A 70 -12.42 -3.64 18.67
C GLY A 70 -12.41 -2.54 17.60
N LYS A 71 -11.28 -1.93 17.30
CA LYS A 71 -11.11 -0.88 16.28
C LYS A 71 -10.23 -1.39 15.13
N VAL A 72 -10.52 -0.96 13.92
CA VAL A 72 -9.66 -1.21 12.75
C VAL A 72 -8.78 -0.01 12.51
N TYR A 73 -7.51 -0.28 12.29
CA TYR A 73 -6.47 0.70 11.93
C TYR A 73 -5.96 0.41 10.54
N ALA A 74 -5.64 1.47 9.80
CA ALA A 74 -5.08 1.39 8.46
C ALA A 74 -3.82 2.24 8.35
N LEU A 75 -2.72 1.63 7.93
CA LEU A 75 -1.44 2.30 7.75
C LEU A 75 -0.85 1.95 6.37
N LYS A 76 0.06 2.78 5.89
CA LYS A 76 0.85 2.47 4.69
C LYS A 76 1.62 1.17 4.90
N ASP A 77 1.38 0.18 4.04
CA ASP A 77 2.01 -1.14 4.13
C ASP A 77 3.42 -1.15 3.51
N GLN A 78 4.26 -0.25 4.01
CA GLN A 78 5.62 -0.09 3.54
C GLN A 78 6.51 0.43 4.65
N CYS A 79 7.38 -0.44 5.20
CA CYS A 79 8.31 -0.04 6.25
C CYS A 79 9.26 1.05 5.74
N ILE A 80 9.41 2.14 6.51
CA ILE A 80 10.26 3.29 6.18
C ILE A 80 11.74 2.94 6.01
N HIS A 81 12.20 1.82 6.63
CA HIS A 81 13.60 1.40 6.59
C HIS A 81 14.01 0.84 5.22
N ARG A 82 13.30 -0.18 4.71
CA ARG A 82 13.66 -0.90 3.49
C ARG A 82 12.47 -1.19 2.56
N GLY A 83 11.33 -0.55 2.78
CA GLY A 83 10.19 -0.67 1.91
C GLY A 83 9.48 -2.03 1.92
N VAL A 84 9.83 -2.95 2.83
CA VAL A 84 9.15 -4.24 2.92
C VAL A 84 7.75 -4.06 3.48
N ARG A 85 6.81 -4.91 3.04
CA ARG A 85 5.45 -4.91 3.56
C ARG A 85 5.40 -5.45 4.98
N LEU A 86 4.70 -4.75 5.86
CA LEU A 86 4.40 -5.20 7.22
C LEU A 86 3.43 -6.38 7.19
N SER A 87 2.45 -6.34 6.29
CA SER A 87 1.48 -7.42 6.12
C SER A 87 2.07 -8.73 5.63
N ALA A 88 3.22 -8.73 4.97
CA ALA A 88 3.84 -9.94 4.42
C ALA A 88 4.20 -10.97 5.51
N LYS A 89 4.53 -10.51 6.70
CA LYS A 89 4.80 -11.34 7.88
C LYS A 89 4.49 -10.52 9.13
N PRO A 90 3.21 -10.39 9.50
CA PRO A 90 2.79 -9.51 10.58
C PRO A 90 3.44 -9.89 11.92
N MET A 91 3.99 -8.92 12.61
CA MET A 91 4.50 -9.05 13.96
C MET A 91 3.80 -8.01 14.85
N CYS A 92 3.16 -8.48 15.90
CA CYS A 92 2.38 -7.64 16.80
C CYS A 92 2.71 -8.01 18.24
N PHE A 93 3.60 -7.23 18.86
CA PHE A 93 4.02 -7.48 20.24
C PHE A 93 2.96 -7.07 21.27
N ASN A 94 2.13 -6.11 20.92
CA ASN A 94 1.01 -5.66 21.73
C ASN A 94 -0.19 -5.26 20.84
N LYS A 95 -1.27 -4.75 21.45
CA LYS A 95 -2.49 -4.37 20.75
C LYS A 95 -2.46 -2.97 20.14
N GLU A 96 -1.42 -2.19 20.37
CA GLU A 96 -1.31 -0.79 19.98
C GLU A 96 -0.31 -0.56 18.85
N THR A 97 0.47 -1.59 18.49
CA THR A 97 1.57 -1.46 17.54
C THR A 97 1.57 -2.54 16.48
N ILE A 98 2.21 -2.24 15.35
CA ILE A 98 2.60 -3.21 14.33
C ILE A 98 4.10 -3.10 14.09
N SER A 99 4.79 -4.25 14.01
CA SER A 99 6.24 -4.31 13.88
C SER A 99 6.65 -4.90 12.54
N CYS A 100 7.67 -4.31 11.95
CA CYS A 100 8.32 -4.84 10.76
C CYS A 100 9.13 -6.09 11.12
N TRP A 101 8.80 -7.21 10.50
CA TRP A 101 9.45 -8.50 10.70
C TRP A 101 10.93 -8.51 10.31
N TYR A 102 11.37 -7.53 9.48
CA TYR A 102 12.72 -7.54 8.95
C TYR A 102 13.76 -7.02 9.95
N HIS A 103 13.51 -5.84 10.57
CA HIS A 103 14.47 -5.25 11.53
C HIS A 103 13.81 -4.69 12.80
N GLY A 104 12.57 -5.05 13.09
CA GLY A 104 11.90 -4.69 14.33
C GLY A 104 11.51 -3.21 14.47
N PHE A 105 11.38 -2.48 13.35
CA PHE A 105 10.75 -1.16 13.36
C PHE A 105 9.29 -1.31 13.76
N THR A 106 8.91 -0.70 14.87
CA THR A 106 7.60 -0.86 15.49
C THR A 106 6.85 0.46 15.47
N PHE A 107 5.67 0.43 14.88
CA PHE A 107 4.85 1.61 14.63
C PHE A 107 3.58 1.58 15.45
N ASN A 108 3.18 2.72 15.98
CA ASN A 108 1.92 2.92 16.66
C ASN A 108 0.76 2.86 15.65
N LEU A 109 -0.31 2.16 15.99
CA LEU A 109 -1.46 1.97 15.09
C LEU A 109 -2.29 3.25 14.92
N GLU A 110 -2.42 4.05 15.98
CA GLU A 110 -3.23 5.26 15.98
C GLU A 110 -2.53 6.41 15.26
N SER A 111 -1.27 6.67 15.64
CA SER A 111 -0.51 7.82 15.14
C SER A 111 0.36 7.52 13.93
N GLY A 112 0.65 6.24 13.67
CA GLY A 112 1.65 5.83 12.69
C GLY A 112 3.09 6.05 13.12
N ASN A 113 3.35 6.72 14.24
CA ASN A 113 4.70 7.05 14.69
C ASN A 113 5.56 5.80 14.91
N LEU A 114 6.85 5.92 14.64
CA LEU A 114 7.85 4.93 15.03
C LEU A 114 8.05 4.99 16.54
N ASP A 115 7.53 4.00 17.26
CA ASP A 115 7.60 3.95 18.73
C ASP A 115 8.90 3.32 19.24
N THR A 116 9.45 2.34 18.51
CA THR A 116 10.71 1.70 18.87
C THR A 116 11.34 0.94 17.71
N ILE A 117 12.63 0.68 17.84
CA ILE A 117 13.39 -0.24 16.99
C ILE A 117 14.00 -1.30 17.90
N VAL A 118 13.59 -2.56 17.75
CA VAL A 118 13.97 -3.65 18.69
C VAL A 118 15.48 -3.78 18.89
N GLY A 119 16.26 -3.58 17.84
CA GLY A 119 17.73 -3.66 17.89
C GLY A 119 18.43 -2.35 18.24
N ASN A 120 17.74 -1.22 18.33
CA ASN A 120 18.30 0.11 18.59
C ASN A 120 17.26 1.04 19.24
N PRO A 121 16.95 0.85 20.52
CA PRO A 121 15.87 1.58 21.20
C PRO A 121 16.15 3.08 21.42
N ASP A 122 17.39 3.51 21.25
CA ASP A 122 17.81 4.91 21.42
C ASP A 122 18.01 5.63 20.07
N ASP A 123 17.48 5.05 18.97
CA ASP A 123 17.61 5.63 17.62
C ASP A 123 16.89 6.98 17.52
N PRO A 124 17.53 8.02 16.96
CA PRO A 124 16.95 9.34 16.85
C PRO A 124 15.72 9.42 15.90
N LEU A 125 15.46 8.40 15.12
CA LEU A 125 14.24 8.31 14.30
C LEU A 125 12.99 8.05 15.14
N ILE A 126 13.14 7.47 16.34
CA ILE A 126 12.02 7.15 17.23
C ILE A 126 11.30 8.44 17.65
N GLY A 127 9.99 8.45 17.46
CA GLY A 127 9.13 9.62 17.72
C GLY A 127 9.21 10.74 16.66
N ASN A 128 10.18 10.69 15.73
CA ASN A 128 10.40 11.74 14.73
C ASN A 128 10.02 11.32 13.30
N THR A 129 9.58 10.10 13.10
CA THR A 129 9.16 9.57 11.79
C THR A 129 8.08 8.51 12.00
N GLY A 130 7.43 8.09 10.91
CA GLY A 130 6.37 7.10 10.99
C GLY A 130 5.84 6.69 9.63
N LEU A 131 4.69 6.02 9.67
CA LEU A 131 3.91 5.61 8.52
C LEU A 131 2.70 6.53 8.37
N THR A 132 2.28 6.78 7.13
CA THR A 132 0.99 7.40 6.86
C THR A 132 -0.12 6.52 7.43
N THR A 133 -1.06 7.12 8.16
CA THR A 133 -2.30 6.50 8.61
C THR A 133 -3.44 6.89 7.69
N TYR A 134 -4.44 6.03 7.59
CA TYR A 134 -5.63 6.26 6.79
C TYR A 134 -6.88 6.19 7.68
N PRO A 135 -7.82 7.15 7.58
CA PRO A 135 -9.09 7.09 8.27
C PRO A 135 -9.87 5.81 7.92
N VAL A 136 -10.48 5.20 8.93
CA VAL A 136 -11.26 3.97 8.78
C VAL A 136 -12.63 4.16 9.40
N GLN A 137 -13.67 3.69 8.70
CA GLN A 137 -15.02 3.56 9.24
C GLN A 137 -15.58 2.17 8.94
N GLU A 138 -16.34 1.63 9.87
CA GLU A 138 -17.11 0.39 9.65
C GLU A 138 -18.58 0.75 9.52
N ALA A 139 -19.19 0.34 8.42
CA ALA A 139 -20.60 0.54 8.14
C ALA A 139 -21.16 -0.62 7.33
N ALA A 140 -22.39 -1.03 7.63
CA ALA A 140 -23.12 -2.06 6.89
C ALA A 140 -22.34 -3.40 6.72
N GLY A 141 -21.52 -3.76 7.70
CA GLY A 141 -20.72 -4.99 7.65
C GLY A 141 -19.46 -4.90 6.78
N LEU A 142 -19.10 -3.70 6.34
CA LEU A 142 -17.89 -3.40 5.56
C LEU A 142 -16.95 -2.50 6.34
N ILE A 143 -15.65 -2.69 6.11
CA ILE A 143 -14.59 -1.78 6.50
C ILE A 143 -14.33 -0.84 5.32
N PHE A 144 -14.41 0.46 5.55
CA PHE A 144 -14.06 1.48 4.58
C PHE A 144 -12.77 2.18 4.99
N VAL A 145 -11.93 2.48 4.01
CA VAL A 145 -10.69 3.24 4.19
C VAL A 145 -10.75 4.50 3.34
N PHE A 146 -10.48 5.65 3.92
CA PHE A 146 -10.30 6.89 3.19
C PHE A 146 -8.88 6.95 2.65
N VAL A 147 -8.72 6.70 1.35
CA VAL A 147 -7.42 6.77 0.69
C VAL A 147 -7.16 8.21 0.29
N ARG A 148 -6.17 8.82 0.92
CA ARG A 148 -5.83 10.23 0.72
C ARG A 148 -4.45 10.43 0.11
N ALA A 149 -4.25 11.58 -0.53
CA ALA A 149 -2.93 12.07 -0.89
C ALA A 149 -2.13 12.42 0.38
N ASP A 150 -0.80 12.38 0.29
CA ASP A 150 0.08 12.60 1.46
C ASP A 150 -0.07 14.02 2.06
N ASP A 151 -0.53 15.00 1.29
CA ASP A 151 -0.75 16.40 1.67
C ASP A 151 -2.21 16.73 2.01
N PHE A 152 -3.12 15.75 2.00
CA PHE A 152 -4.54 15.98 2.30
C PHE A 152 -4.76 16.11 3.80
N PRO A 153 -5.37 17.22 4.29
CA PRO A 153 -5.57 17.48 5.71
C PRO A 153 -6.56 16.49 6.35
N ASP A 154 -6.32 16.09 7.59
CA ASP A 154 -7.23 15.19 8.33
C ASP A 154 -8.60 15.81 8.57
N GLU A 155 -8.65 17.13 8.79
CA GLU A 155 -9.87 17.90 9.01
C GLU A 155 -10.79 17.98 7.78
N ASP A 156 -10.25 17.75 6.59
CA ASP A 156 -11.00 17.80 5.32
C ASP A 156 -11.57 16.44 4.93
N VAL A 157 -11.33 15.36 5.71
CA VAL A 157 -11.89 14.04 5.43
C VAL A 157 -13.42 14.07 5.58
N PRO A 158 -14.18 13.90 4.49
CA PRO A 158 -15.63 13.94 4.58
C PRO A 158 -16.17 12.74 5.34
N PRO A 159 -17.32 12.86 6.01
CA PRO A 159 -18.00 11.70 6.55
C PRO A 159 -18.30 10.68 5.44
N LEU A 160 -18.21 9.39 5.75
CA LEU A 160 -18.48 8.30 4.79
C LEU A 160 -19.85 8.45 4.11
N SER A 161 -20.87 8.92 4.85
CA SER A 161 -22.23 9.12 4.35
C SER A 161 -22.36 10.22 3.29
N GLU A 162 -21.41 11.15 3.21
CA GLU A 162 -21.39 12.22 2.22
C GLU A 162 -20.68 11.78 0.94
N ASP A 163 -19.54 11.11 1.08
CA ASP A 163 -18.75 10.61 -0.05
C ASP A 163 -19.42 9.39 -0.72
N LEU A 164 -19.96 8.49 0.09
CA LEU A 164 -20.69 7.32 -0.36
C LEU A 164 -22.10 7.30 0.26
N PRO A 165 -23.12 7.84 -0.40
CA PRO A 165 -24.49 7.81 0.11
C PRO A 165 -25.05 6.40 0.05
N LEU A 166 -24.61 5.55 0.99
CA LEU A 166 -25.06 4.18 1.13
C LEU A 166 -26.51 4.19 1.62
N ARG A 167 -27.45 4.11 0.70
CA ARG A 167 -28.86 3.85 1.01
C ARG A 167 -29.05 2.35 1.04
N PHE A 168 -29.03 1.79 2.24
CA PHE A 168 -29.52 0.43 2.45
C PHE A 168 -31.03 0.48 2.61
N PRO A 169 -31.77 -0.45 2.00
CA PRO A 169 -33.22 -0.56 2.17
C PRO A 169 -33.60 -0.96 3.58
#